data_385619cdc6c62c3f579e9677f53b3a68
#
_entry.id   385619cdc6c62c3f579e9677f53b3a68
#
_cell.length_a   1.000
_cell.length_b   1.000
_cell.length_c   1.000
_cell.angle_alpha   90.00
_cell.angle_beta   90.00
_cell.angle_gamma   90.00
#
_symmetry.space_group_name_H-M   'P 1'
#
loop_
_entity.id
_entity.type
_entity.pdbx_description
1 polymer ?
#
loop_
_entity_poly.entity_id
_entity_poly.type
_entity_poly.pdbx_seq_one_letter_code
_entity_poly.pdbx_strand_id
1 'polypeptide(L)'
;MKYIATREGVEVLTGKGPATEKQKEMVAKLLKDFPDVRDSFEYEDYKQAPTLHTASALISAALDSHMQNLQSENGYLKYIATRPGAEKHGAHGLFGREENTDLTAAMHDLTAHDGNVWTIIYSLHREDAERLGYNNAAAWRKLLVSHQNKFAEAFHVSASALHWYAAYHDADTHPHIHMMLWTDQETVLKRDAVVKLRSAMTNSIFQAELENLYIRKDAAYKDVTEAARTAMHDLVDRMESVSDPPASIQQKLLELATELRTVGGKKQYGYLKKPLKDMVDSIVDELEKLPEVAAYYSVWNGLRDTLEGYYKNRPRQHNPLSQQKEFRAIKN
;
A
#
# COMPACT_ATOMS: atom_id res chain seq x y z
N MET A 1 -22.33 -23.46 4.18
CA MET A 1 -21.35 -22.63 3.46
C MET A 1 -20.78 -23.28 2.21
N LYS A 2 -20.22 -24.51 2.24
CA LYS A 2 -19.74 -25.23 1.02
C LYS A 2 -20.71 -25.19 -0.17
N TYR A 3 -22.01 -25.32 0.08
CA TYR A 3 -23.04 -25.37 -0.95
C TYR A 3 -23.29 -24.02 -1.67
N ILE A 4 -23.10 -22.90 -0.98
CA ILE A 4 -23.32 -21.57 -1.56
C ILE A 4 -22.12 -21.14 -2.40
N ALA A 5 -20.90 -21.42 -1.94
CA ALA A 5 -19.66 -21.02 -2.62
C ALA A 5 -19.36 -21.82 -3.90
N THR A 6 -19.95 -23.02 -4.07
CA THR A 6 -19.70 -23.90 -5.23
C THR A 6 -20.83 -23.93 -6.25
N ARG A 7 -21.91 -23.15 -6.05
CA ARG A 7 -23.07 -23.16 -6.94
C ARG A 7 -22.80 -22.24 -8.14
N GLU A 8 -22.93 -22.76 -9.35
CA GLU A 8 -23.03 -21.96 -10.58
C GLU A 8 -24.17 -20.92 -10.39
N GLY A 9 -23.87 -19.64 -10.60
CA GLY A 9 -24.86 -18.57 -10.54
C GLY A 9 -24.97 -17.83 -9.20
N VAL A 10 -23.95 -17.82 -8.34
CA VAL A 10 -23.88 -16.83 -7.26
C VAL A 10 -23.55 -15.48 -7.89
N GLU A 11 -24.58 -14.73 -8.22
CA GLU A 11 -24.45 -13.37 -8.73
C GLU A 11 -24.23 -12.39 -7.56
N VAL A 12 -23.33 -11.44 -7.77
CA VAL A 12 -23.19 -10.27 -6.88
C VAL A 12 -24.46 -9.44 -7.03
N LEU A 13 -25.18 -9.21 -5.94
CA LEU A 13 -26.40 -8.39 -5.99
C LEU A 13 -26.01 -6.93 -6.27
N THR A 14 -26.37 -6.41 -7.42
CA THR A 14 -26.06 -5.04 -7.89
C THR A 14 -26.98 -3.95 -7.32
N GLY A 15 -27.82 -4.29 -6.36
CA GLY A 15 -28.77 -3.34 -5.77
C GLY A 15 -28.11 -2.23 -4.94
N LYS A 16 -28.58 -0.98 -5.13
CA LYS A 16 -28.16 0.20 -4.36
C LYS A 16 -28.79 0.32 -2.96
N GLY A 17 -29.65 -0.63 -2.58
CA GLY A 17 -30.29 -0.67 -1.27
C GLY A 17 -29.30 -0.99 -0.12
N PRO A 18 -29.70 -0.75 1.15
CA PRO A 18 -28.86 -1.09 2.29
C PRO A 18 -28.64 -2.60 2.39
N ALA A 19 -27.51 -3.01 2.94
CA ALA A 19 -27.20 -4.42 3.20
C ALA A 19 -28.29 -5.06 4.08
N THR A 20 -28.73 -6.26 3.73
CA THR A 20 -29.73 -7.02 4.51
C THR A 20 -29.14 -7.47 5.86
N GLU A 21 -29.98 -7.72 6.86
CA GLU A 21 -29.54 -8.24 8.17
C GLU A 21 -28.76 -9.55 8.01
N LYS A 22 -29.19 -10.44 7.11
CA LYS A 22 -28.48 -11.69 6.82
C LYS A 22 -27.06 -11.44 6.26
N GLN A 23 -26.89 -10.44 5.39
CA GLN A 23 -25.57 -10.08 4.88
C GLN A 23 -24.71 -9.49 5.99
N LYS A 24 -25.24 -8.62 6.83
CA LYS A 24 -24.52 -8.04 7.98
C LYS A 24 -24.05 -9.13 8.97
N GLU A 25 -24.92 -10.08 9.29
CA GLU A 25 -24.58 -11.24 10.13
C GLU A 25 -23.47 -12.09 9.49
N MET A 26 -23.57 -12.35 8.18
CA MET A 26 -22.55 -13.10 7.43
C MET A 26 -21.21 -12.37 7.42
N VAL A 27 -21.21 -11.06 7.15
CA VAL A 27 -20.01 -10.23 7.21
C VAL A 27 -19.39 -10.26 8.61
N ALA A 28 -20.20 -10.08 9.66
CA ALA A 28 -19.71 -10.13 11.03
C ALA A 28 -19.06 -11.49 11.36
N LYS A 29 -19.64 -12.58 10.87
CA LYS A 29 -19.08 -13.92 11.03
C LYS A 29 -17.78 -14.09 10.25
N LEU A 30 -17.72 -13.67 9.00
CA LEU A 30 -16.49 -13.74 8.17
C LEU A 30 -15.35 -12.93 8.79
N LEU A 31 -15.63 -11.72 9.29
CA LEU A 31 -14.61 -10.89 9.96
C LEU A 31 -14.13 -11.47 11.30
N LYS A 32 -14.92 -12.33 11.94
CA LYS A 32 -14.52 -13.07 13.14
C LYS A 32 -13.67 -14.29 12.79
N ASP A 33 -14.11 -15.05 11.79
CA ASP A 33 -13.46 -16.31 11.39
C ASP A 33 -12.17 -16.04 10.60
N PHE A 34 -12.13 -14.93 9.84
CA PHE A 34 -11.03 -14.51 8.96
C PHE A 34 -10.70 -13.02 9.17
N PRO A 35 -9.90 -12.68 10.18
CA PRO A 35 -9.59 -11.28 10.53
C PRO A 35 -8.86 -10.49 9.42
N ASP A 36 -8.11 -11.16 8.55
CA ASP A 36 -7.37 -10.62 7.41
C ASP A 36 -8.28 -10.07 6.30
N VAL A 37 -9.55 -10.47 6.25
CA VAL A 37 -10.57 -9.88 5.36
C VAL A 37 -10.69 -8.35 5.57
N ARG A 38 -10.32 -7.85 6.75
CA ARG A 38 -10.30 -6.39 7.02
C ARG A 38 -9.26 -5.61 6.21
N ASP A 39 -8.30 -6.28 5.63
CA ASP A 39 -7.27 -5.67 4.82
C ASP A 39 -7.65 -5.66 3.31
N SER A 40 -8.85 -6.14 2.94
CA SER A 40 -9.35 -6.15 1.56
C SER A 40 -10.01 -4.82 1.17
N PHE A 41 -9.99 -4.50 -0.13
CA PHE A 41 -10.70 -3.34 -0.68
C PHE A 41 -12.20 -3.46 -0.50
N GLU A 42 -12.76 -4.66 -0.66
CA GLU A 42 -14.19 -4.93 -0.50
C GLU A 42 -14.67 -4.63 0.93
N TYR A 43 -13.80 -4.82 1.93
CA TYR A 43 -14.14 -4.43 3.30
C TYR A 43 -14.14 -2.91 3.47
N GLU A 44 -13.22 -2.20 2.85
CA GLU A 44 -13.20 -0.73 2.85
C GLU A 44 -14.45 -0.17 2.18
N ASP A 45 -14.82 -0.68 1.01
CA ASP A 45 -16.04 -0.30 0.30
C ASP A 45 -17.30 -0.56 1.13
N TYR A 46 -17.39 -1.74 1.74
CA TYR A 46 -18.49 -2.07 2.64
C TYR A 46 -18.56 -1.15 3.87
N LYS A 47 -17.42 -0.81 4.44
CA LYS A 47 -17.36 0.11 5.58
C LYS A 47 -17.80 1.52 5.23
N GLN A 48 -17.46 2.01 4.04
CA GLN A 48 -17.86 3.32 3.54
C GLN A 48 -19.35 3.37 3.20
N ALA A 49 -19.85 2.34 2.53
CA ALA A 49 -21.25 2.25 2.09
C ALA A 49 -21.78 0.82 2.23
N PRO A 50 -22.40 0.46 3.35
CA PRO A 50 -22.91 -0.89 3.60
C PRO A 50 -24.20 -1.16 2.81
N THR A 51 -24.05 -1.39 1.51
CA THR A 51 -25.12 -1.68 0.54
C THR A 51 -25.24 -3.19 0.25
N LEU A 52 -26.30 -3.59 -0.45
CA LEU A 52 -26.47 -4.95 -0.98
C LEU A 52 -25.25 -5.36 -1.82
N HIS A 53 -24.78 -4.45 -2.67
CA HIS A 53 -23.66 -4.68 -3.57
C HIS A 53 -22.35 -4.88 -2.81
N THR A 54 -21.96 -3.92 -1.97
CA THR A 54 -20.67 -3.97 -1.24
C THR A 54 -20.64 -5.14 -0.24
N ALA A 55 -21.75 -5.46 0.40
CA ALA A 55 -21.85 -6.64 1.26
C ALA A 55 -21.70 -7.95 0.47
N SER A 56 -22.32 -8.05 -0.72
CA SER A 56 -22.17 -9.24 -1.58
C SER A 56 -20.75 -9.38 -2.11
N ALA A 57 -20.13 -8.28 -2.56
CA ALA A 57 -18.75 -8.27 -3.02
C ALA A 57 -17.79 -8.75 -1.91
N LEU A 58 -17.91 -8.19 -0.71
CA LEU A 58 -17.12 -8.59 0.45
C LEU A 58 -17.30 -10.07 0.83
N ILE A 59 -18.54 -10.54 0.87
CA ILE A 59 -18.82 -11.95 1.18
C ILE A 59 -18.19 -12.87 0.13
N SER A 60 -18.32 -12.53 -1.17
CA SER A 60 -17.72 -13.29 -2.25
C SER A 60 -16.19 -13.30 -2.16
N ALA A 61 -15.56 -12.14 -2.03
CA ALA A 61 -14.11 -12.03 -1.92
C ALA A 61 -13.55 -12.77 -0.70
N ALA A 62 -14.21 -12.66 0.45
CA ALA A 62 -13.81 -13.37 1.67
C ALA A 62 -13.93 -14.90 1.52
N LEU A 63 -15.00 -15.39 0.89
CA LEU A 63 -15.15 -16.82 0.61
C LEU A 63 -14.11 -17.31 -0.39
N ASP A 64 -13.83 -16.53 -1.44
CA ASP A 64 -12.84 -16.86 -2.45
C ASP A 64 -11.43 -16.94 -1.86
N SER A 65 -11.07 -15.96 -1.04
CA SER A 65 -9.74 -15.91 -0.38
C SER A 65 -9.50 -17.09 0.56
N HIS A 66 -10.57 -17.64 1.16
CA HIS A 66 -10.47 -18.70 2.15
C HIS A 66 -10.95 -20.07 1.64
N MET A 67 -11.28 -20.19 0.35
CA MET A 67 -11.66 -21.48 -0.26
C MET A 67 -10.57 -22.55 -0.11
N GLN A 68 -9.29 -22.19 -0.09
CA GLN A 68 -8.18 -23.10 0.19
C GLN A 68 -8.33 -23.83 1.52
N ASN A 69 -8.93 -23.19 2.54
CA ASN A 69 -9.18 -23.79 3.85
C ASN A 69 -10.37 -24.77 3.84
N LEU A 70 -11.15 -24.79 2.75
CA LEU A 70 -12.38 -25.58 2.60
C LEU A 70 -12.23 -26.75 1.62
N GLN A 71 -11.20 -26.74 0.79
CA GLN A 71 -10.92 -27.73 -0.25
C GLN A 71 -9.49 -28.24 -0.16
N SER A 72 -9.21 -29.39 -0.82
CA SER A 72 -7.83 -29.81 -1.08
C SER A 72 -7.17 -28.82 -2.04
N GLU A 73 -5.83 -28.77 -2.04
CA GLU A 73 -5.04 -27.88 -2.91
C GLU A 73 -5.42 -28.04 -4.39
N ASN A 74 -5.60 -29.27 -4.86
CA ASN A 74 -6.09 -29.55 -6.21
C ASN A 74 -7.51 -29.06 -6.45
N GLY A 75 -8.40 -29.20 -5.46
CA GLY A 75 -9.74 -28.65 -5.52
C GLY A 75 -9.72 -27.14 -5.65
N TYR A 76 -8.83 -26.48 -4.92
CA TYR A 76 -8.68 -25.03 -5.01
C TYR A 76 -8.05 -24.59 -6.35
N LEU A 77 -7.01 -25.26 -6.84
CA LEU A 77 -6.43 -24.95 -8.15
C LEU A 77 -7.46 -25.08 -9.28
N LYS A 78 -8.24 -26.16 -9.29
CA LYS A 78 -9.33 -26.37 -10.25
C LYS A 78 -10.39 -25.26 -10.11
N TYR A 79 -10.74 -24.87 -8.89
CA TYR A 79 -11.73 -23.84 -8.61
C TYR A 79 -11.30 -22.49 -9.21
N ILE A 80 -10.10 -22.01 -8.91
CA ILE A 80 -9.61 -20.71 -9.44
C ILE A 80 -9.48 -20.72 -10.97
N ALA A 81 -9.16 -21.87 -11.57
CA ALA A 81 -9.01 -22.02 -13.01
C ALA A 81 -10.34 -22.04 -13.78
N THR A 82 -11.45 -22.46 -13.17
CA THR A 82 -12.72 -22.75 -13.89
C THR A 82 -13.93 -21.99 -13.41
N ARG A 83 -13.84 -21.25 -12.28
CA ARG A 83 -14.99 -20.52 -11.72
C ARG A 83 -15.53 -19.46 -12.68
N PRO A 84 -16.81 -19.03 -12.53
CA PRO A 84 -17.35 -17.85 -13.21
C PRO A 84 -16.48 -16.60 -12.89
N GLY A 85 -16.19 -15.76 -13.89
CA GLY A 85 -15.30 -14.62 -13.75
C GLY A 85 -13.82 -14.91 -14.02
N ALA A 86 -13.37 -16.17 -14.07
CA ALA A 86 -12.04 -16.50 -14.56
C ALA A 86 -11.97 -16.23 -16.07
N GLU A 87 -10.99 -15.43 -16.51
CA GLU A 87 -10.71 -15.22 -17.93
C GLU A 87 -10.14 -16.51 -18.51
N LYS A 88 -10.93 -17.16 -19.39
CA LYS A 88 -10.58 -18.48 -19.92
C LYS A 88 -9.85 -18.38 -21.26
N HIS A 89 -8.74 -19.09 -21.37
CA HIS A 89 -8.07 -19.41 -22.62
C HIS A 89 -8.33 -20.88 -22.98
N GLY A 90 -9.41 -21.15 -23.75
CA GLY A 90 -9.90 -22.51 -24.00
C GLY A 90 -10.80 -23.02 -22.88
N ALA A 91 -10.47 -24.16 -22.26
CA ALA A 91 -11.30 -24.83 -21.26
C ALA A 91 -11.19 -24.21 -19.85
N HIS A 92 -10.13 -23.48 -19.55
CA HIS A 92 -9.86 -22.91 -18.22
C HIS A 92 -9.04 -21.62 -18.30
N GLY A 93 -8.93 -20.88 -17.19
CA GLY A 93 -8.20 -19.63 -17.08
C GLY A 93 -6.84 -19.75 -16.36
N LEU A 94 -6.35 -20.97 -16.12
CA LEU A 94 -5.05 -21.15 -15.46
C LEU A 94 -3.90 -20.78 -16.40
N PHE A 95 -2.95 -20.02 -15.89
CA PHE A 95 -1.70 -19.69 -16.54
C PHE A 95 -0.52 -19.87 -15.56
N GLY A 96 0.66 -20.04 -16.11
CA GLY A 96 1.88 -20.22 -15.34
C GLY A 96 3.06 -19.52 -16.00
N ARG A 97 4.26 -20.05 -15.77
CA ARG A 97 5.48 -19.60 -16.46
C ARG A 97 5.34 -19.79 -17.96
N GLU A 98 4.84 -20.96 -18.37
CA GLU A 98 4.50 -21.24 -19.77
C GLU A 98 3.15 -20.59 -20.14
N GLU A 99 3.02 -20.20 -21.40
CA GLU A 99 1.79 -19.54 -21.89
C GLU A 99 0.62 -20.52 -21.94
N ASN A 100 0.89 -21.74 -22.42
CA ASN A 100 -0.09 -22.81 -22.50
C ASN A 100 0.07 -23.76 -21.31
N THR A 101 -0.72 -23.52 -20.26
CA THR A 101 -0.72 -24.36 -19.07
C THR A 101 -1.77 -25.46 -19.22
N ASP A 102 -1.40 -26.72 -19.02
CA ASP A 102 -2.34 -27.83 -18.91
C ASP A 102 -2.81 -27.96 -17.46
N LEU A 103 -4.13 -27.87 -17.24
CA LEU A 103 -4.72 -27.94 -15.90
C LEU A 103 -4.49 -29.31 -15.25
N THR A 104 -4.54 -30.40 -16.04
CA THR A 104 -4.32 -31.75 -15.51
C THR A 104 -2.88 -31.94 -15.07
N ALA A 105 -1.93 -31.48 -15.89
CA ALA A 105 -0.52 -31.49 -15.54
C ALA A 105 -0.23 -30.64 -14.29
N ALA A 106 -0.80 -29.43 -14.21
CA ALA A 106 -0.67 -28.55 -13.04
C ALA A 106 -1.23 -29.19 -11.76
N MET A 107 -2.38 -29.87 -11.85
CA MET A 107 -2.94 -30.63 -10.73
C MET A 107 -2.06 -31.83 -10.33
N HIS A 108 -1.44 -32.49 -11.30
CA HIS A 108 -0.50 -33.57 -11.04
C HIS A 108 0.76 -33.08 -10.31
N ASP A 109 1.34 -31.98 -10.78
CA ASP A 109 2.52 -31.35 -10.16
C ASP A 109 2.22 -30.96 -8.70
N LEU A 110 1.05 -30.36 -8.46
CA LEU A 110 0.63 -29.98 -7.11
C LEU A 110 0.38 -31.21 -6.21
N THR A 111 -0.18 -32.31 -6.76
CA THR A 111 -0.37 -33.57 -5.99
C THR A 111 0.95 -34.25 -5.64
N ALA A 112 1.95 -34.11 -6.49
CA ALA A 112 3.29 -34.68 -6.25
C ALA A 112 4.11 -33.87 -5.23
N HIS A 113 3.61 -32.70 -4.80
CA HIS A 113 4.27 -31.85 -3.83
C HIS A 113 3.78 -32.14 -2.41
N ASP A 114 4.70 -32.52 -1.51
CA ASP A 114 4.41 -32.83 -0.11
C ASP A 114 4.67 -31.64 0.85
N GLY A 115 5.13 -30.49 0.33
CA GLY A 115 5.52 -29.32 1.11
C GLY A 115 4.42 -28.26 1.24
N ASN A 116 4.80 -27.10 1.73
CA ASN A 116 3.89 -25.97 1.86
C ASN A 116 3.51 -25.36 0.49
N VAL A 117 2.25 -25.04 0.32
CA VAL A 117 1.71 -24.27 -0.82
C VAL A 117 1.19 -22.94 -0.29
N TRP A 118 1.68 -21.84 -0.86
CA TRP A 118 1.23 -20.49 -0.50
C TRP A 118 0.24 -19.96 -1.53
N THR A 119 -0.82 -19.35 -1.05
CA THR A 119 -1.77 -18.62 -1.89
C THR A 119 -1.55 -17.13 -1.74
N ILE A 120 -1.43 -16.44 -2.88
CA ILE A 120 -1.25 -15.00 -2.96
C ILE A 120 -2.36 -14.42 -3.83
N ILE A 121 -3.00 -13.35 -3.35
CA ILE A 121 -3.99 -12.60 -4.12
C ILE A 121 -3.45 -11.21 -4.37
N TYR A 122 -3.42 -10.79 -5.65
CA TYR A 122 -3.17 -9.41 -6.05
C TYR A 122 -4.43 -8.84 -6.66
N SER A 123 -4.91 -7.75 -6.09
CA SER A 123 -6.13 -7.06 -6.52
C SER A 123 -5.86 -5.59 -6.81
N LEU A 124 -6.58 -5.04 -7.77
CA LEU A 124 -6.58 -3.61 -8.11
C LEU A 124 -8.03 -3.10 -8.11
N HIS A 125 -8.21 -1.81 -7.87
CA HIS A 125 -9.48 -1.17 -8.22
C HIS A 125 -9.71 -1.24 -9.73
N ARG A 126 -10.96 -1.39 -10.15
CA ARG A 126 -11.34 -1.51 -11.57
C ARG A 126 -10.73 -0.37 -12.42
N GLU A 127 -10.86 0.86 -11.96
CA GLU A 127 -10.35 2.04 -12.64
C GLU A 127 -8.83 1.98 -12.86
N ASP A 128 -8.08 1.51 -11.86
CA ASP A 128 -6.63 1.34 -11.94
C ASP A 128 -6.25 0.19 -12.89
N ALA A 129 -6.95 -0.94 -12.80
CA ALA A 129 -6.70 -2.08 -13.67
C ALA A 129 -6.90 -1.72 -15.15
N GLU A 130 -7.98 -1.01 -15.47
CA GLU A 130 -8.26 -0.55 -16.85
C GLU A 130 -7.24 0.50 -17.32
N ARG A 131 -6.99 1.51 -16.50
CA ARG A 131 -6.06 2.61 -16.82
C ARG A 131 -4.62 2.15 -17.01
N LEU A 132 -4.17 1.16 -16.24
CA LEU A 132 -2.81 0.63 -16.27
C LEU A 132 -2.67 -0.62 -17.13
N GLY A 133 -3.77 -1.12 -17.73
CA GLY A 133 -3.76 -2.26 -18.64
C GLY A 133 -3.65 -3.62 -17.94
N TYR A 134 -3.98 -3.71 -16.65
CA TYR A 134 -4.02 -4.97 -15.87
C TYR A 134 -5.42 -5.57 -15.77
N ASN A 135 -6.26 -5.34 -16.77
CA ASN A 135 -7.62 -5.87 -16.88
C ASN A 135 -7.70 -7.16 -17.70
N ASN A 136 -6.62 -7.93 -17.78
CA ASN A 136 -6.55 -9.20 -18.51
C ASN A 136 -5.43 -10.12 -17.97
N ALA A 137 -5.58 -11.42 -18.19
CA ALA A 137 -4.64 -12.45 -17.72
C ALA A 137 -3.23 -12.29 -18.31
N ALA A 138 -3.11 -11.86 -19.57
CA ALA A 138 -1.82 -11.73 -20.26
C ALA A 138 -0.92 -10.67 -19.60
N ALA A 139 -1.47 -9.53 -19.22
CA ALA A 139 -0.73 -8.46 -18.53
C ALA A 139 -0.23 -8.94 -17.15
N TRP A 140 -1.08 -9.60 -16.38
CA TRP A 140 -0.71 -10.18 -15.09
C TRP A 140 0.35 -11.27 -15.23
N ARG A 141 0.21 -12.18 -16.22
CA ARG A 141 1.22 -13.19 -16.48
C ARG A 141 2.58 -12.56 -16.77
N LYS A 142 2.63 -11.55 -17.65
CA LYS A 142 3.87 -10.82 -17.97
C LYS A 142 4.51 -10.21 -16.72
N LEU A 143 3.71 -9.61 -15.86
CA LEU A 143 4.17 -9.04 -14.59
C LEU A 143 4.75 -10.11 -13.68
N LEU A 144 4.04 -11.22 -13.45
CA LEU A 144 4.49 -12.31 -12.56
C LEU A 144 5.77 -12.97 -13.07
N VAL A 145 5.88 -13.23 -14.38
CA VAL A 145 7.09 -13.76 -14.98
C VAL A 145 8.26 -12.80 -14.78
N SER A 146 8.08 -11.50 -14.97
CA SER A 146 9.14 -10.51 -14.75
C SER A 146 9.59 -10.40 -13.29
N HIS A 147 8.75 -10.79 -12.34
CA HIS A 147 9.04 -10.77 -10.91
C HIS A 147 9.48 -12.10 -10.32
N GLN A 148 9.63 -13.14 -11.14
CA GLN A 148 9.97 -14.48 -10.67
C GLN A 148 11.22 -14.52 -9.79
N ASN A 149 12.27 -13.78 -10.14
CA ASN A 149 13.49 -13.71 -9.33
C ASN A 149 13.23 -13.04 -7.96
N LYS A 150 12.32 -12.07 -7.86
CA LYS A 150 11.94 -11.45 -6.60
C LYS A 150 11.15 -12.40 -5.70
N PHE A 151 10.27 -13.22 -6.30
CA PHE A 151 9.63 -14.30 -5.55
C PHE A 151 10.66 -15.32 -5.05
N ALA A 152 11.55 -15.80 -5.92
CA ALA A 152 12.60 -16.75 -5.54
C ALA A 152 13.50 -16.20 -4.41
N GLU A 153 13.88 -14.93 -4.47
CA GLU A 153 14.63 -14.24 -3.40
C GLU A 153 13.84 -14.20 -2.09
N ALA A 154 12.54 -13.90 -2.14
CA ALA A 154 11.69 -13.85 -0.96
C ALA A 154 11.54 -15.20 -0.25
N PHE A 155 11.59 -16.29 -1.02
CA PHE A 155 11.54 -17.66 -0.52
C PHE A 155 12.95 -18.27 -0.27
N HIS A 156 14.02 -17.52 -0.55
CA HIS A 156 15.42 -17.95 -0.42
C HIS A 156 15.75 -19.21 -1.25
N VAL A 157 15.17 -19.32 -2.44
CA VAL A 157 15.39 -20.44 -3.37
C VAL A 157 15.88 -19.94 -4.73
N SER A 158 16.34 -20.86 -5.60
CA SER A 158 16.59 -20.51 -6.99
C SER A 158 15.29 -20.32 -7.77
N ALA A 159 15.32 -19.52 -8.83
CA ALA A 159 14.14 -19.32 -9.68
C ALA A 159 13.65 -20.63 -10.35
N SER A 160 14.55 -21.62 -10.53
CA SER A 160 14.21 -22.95 -11.07
C SER A 160 13.48 -23.84 -10.05
N ALA A 161 13.70 -23.62 -8.75
CA ALA A 161 13.06 -24.38 -7.67
C ALA A 161 11.73 -23.75 -7.23
N LEU A 162 11.30 -22.65 -7.87
CA LEU A 162 10.04 -21.98 -7.60
C LEU A 162 9.01 -22.38 -8.64
N HIS A 163 7.88 -22.89 -8.19
CA HIS A 163 6.73 -23.28 -9.02
C HIS A 163 5.54 -22.39 -8.70
N TRP A 164 4.76 -22.04 -9.70
CA TRP A 164 3.54 -21.28 -9.50
C TRP A 164 2.57 -21.41 -10.66
N TYR A 165 1.29 -21.33 -10.31
CA TYR A 165 0.18 -21.16 -11.23
C TYR A 165 -0.74 -20.05 -10.74
N ALA A 166 -1.40 -19.35 -11.67
CA ALA A 166 -2.33 -18.29 -11.33
C ALA A 166 -3.54 -18.28 -12.27
N ALA A 167 -4.60 -17.62 -11.85
CA ALA A 167 -5.78 -17.35 -12.67
C ALA A 167 -6.23 -15.91 -12.43
N TYR A 168 -6.58 -15.19 -13.49
CA TYR A 168 -7.15 -13.86 -13.44
C TYR A 168 -8.67 -13.93 -13.35
N HIS A 169 -9.23 -13.17 -12.43
CA HIS A 169 -10.66 -13.06 -12.22
C HIS A 169 -11.12 -11.62 -12.51
N ASP A 170 -11.99 -11.49 -13.51
CA ASP A 170 -12.57 -10.21 -13.91
C ASP A 170 -13.78 -9.89 -13.04
N ALA A 171 -13.54 -9.44 -11.81
CA ALA A 171 -14.57 -8.99 -10.90
C ALA A 171 -14.93 -7.52 -11.14
N ASP A 172 -16.21 -7.15 -11.06
CA ASP A 172 -16.74 -5.84 -11.43
C ASP A 172 -16.04 -4.66 -10.75
N THR A 173 -15.73 -4.78 -9.46
CA THR A 173 -15.12 -3.71 -8.67
C THR A 173 -13.62 -3.87 -8.52
N HIS A 174 -13.15 -5.10 -8.28
CA HIS A 174 -11.77 -5.41 -7.95
C HIS A 174 -11.27 -6.61 -8.75
N PRO A 175 -10.86 -6.41 -10.02
CA PRO A 175 -10.19 -7.46 -10.78
C PRO A 175 -8.91 -7.90 -10.08
N HIS A 176 -8.70 -9.22 -10.02
CA HIS A 176 -7.63 -9.79 -9.21
C HIS A 176 -7.10 -11.10 -9.79
N ILE A 177 -5.92 -11.49 -9.32
CA ILE A 177 -5.39 -12.82 -9.59
C ILE A 177 -5.32 -13.63 -8.30
N HIS A 178 -5.61 -14.92 -8.42
CA HIS A 178 -5.21 -15.93 -7.45
C HIS A 178 -3.97 -16.64 -7.96
N MET A 179 -2.93 -16.69 -7.14
CA MET A 179 -1.67 -17.36 -7.44
C MET A 179 -1.40 -18.41 -6.37
N MET A 180 -1.17 -19.65 -6.78
CA MET A 180 -0.61 -20.70 -5.93
C MET A 180 0.87 -20.86 -6.22
N LEU A 181 1.67 -20.95 -5.19
CA LEU A 181 3.12 -20.98 -5.29
C LEU A 181 3.70 -21.99 -4.29
N TRP A 182 4.70 -22.77 -4.72
CA TRP A 182 5.46 -23.69 -3.88
C TRP A 182 6.91 -23.80 -4.34
N THR A 183 7.72 -24.50 -3.56
CA THR A 183 9.16 -24.63 -3.80
C THR A 183 9.62 -26.08 -3.62
N ASP A 184 10.62 -26.52 -4.39
CA ASP A 184 11.21 -27.86 -4.26
C ASP A 184 11.93 -28.08 -2.91
N GLN A 185 12.19 -27.02 -2.17
CA GLN A 185 12.89 -27.04 -0.89
C GLN A 185 11.95 -26.55 0.21
N GLU A 186 12.13 -27.11 1.41
CA GLU A 186 11.42 -26.61 2.56
C GLU A 186 11.86 -25.17 2.87
N THR A 187 10.90 -24.25 2.94
CA THR A 187 11.15 -22.84 3.18
C THR A 187 10.01 -22.19 3.96
N VAL A 188 10.27 -20.99 4.48
CA VAL A 188 9.29 -20.20 5.23
C VAL A 188 9.24 -18.80 4.67
N LEU A 189 8.05 -18.34 4.27
CA LEU A 189 7.82 -16.97 3.86
C LEU A 189 7.73 -16.05 5.08
N LYS A 190 8.73 -15.21 5.28
CA LYS A 190 8.76 -14.24 6.38
C LYS A 190 7.87 -13.03 6.08
N ARG A 191 7.33 -12.41 7.14
CA ARG A 191 6.45 -11.24 7.02
C ARG A 191 7.11 -10.05 6.28
N ASP A 192 8.39 -9.80 6.51
CA ASP A 192 9.13 -8.75 5.81
C ASP A 192 9.31 -9.03 4.32
N ALA A 193 9.44 -10.31 3.93
CA ALA A 193 9.48 -10.71 2.52
C ALA A 193 8.12 -10.46 1.83
N VAL A 194 7.00 -10.72 2.51
CA VAL A 194 5.65 -10.38 1.99
C VAL A 194 5.54 -8.88 1.72
N VAL A 195 5.98 -8.04 2.67
CA VAL A 195 5.97 -6.56 2.50
C VAL A 195 6.84 -6.14 1.31
N LYS A 196 8.03 -6.74 1.14
CA LYS A 196 8.91 -6.46 0.00
C LYS A 196 8.30 -6.87 -1.33
N LEU A 197 7.67 -8.05 -1.40
CA LEU A 197 6.97 -8.51 -2.61
C LEU A 197 5.82 -7.57 -2.97
N ARG A 198 4.98 -7.20 -2.00
CA ARG A 198 3.91 -6.21 -2.20
C ARG A 198 4.46 -4.90 -2.76
N SER A 199 5.50 -4.35 -2.14
CA SER A 199 6.13 -3.11 -2.59
C SER A 199 6.72 -3.23 -3.99
N ALA A 200 7.34 -4.37 -4.34
CA ALA A 200 7.89 -4.60 -5.66
C ALA A 200 6.80 -4.64 -6.74
N MET A 201 5.68 -5.31 -6.47
CA MET A 201 4.52 -5.33 -7.38
C MET A 201 3.92 -3.94 -7.54
N THR A 202 3.65 -3.22 -6.44
CA THR A 202 3.16 -1.83 -6.45
C THR A 202 4.05 -0.93 -7.28
N ASN A 203 5.37 -0.98 -7.07
CA ASN A 203 6.33 -0.16 -7.82
C ASN A 203 6.29 -0.43 -9.33
N SER A 204 6.08 -1.67 -9.73
CA SER A 204 6.04 -2.02 -11.15
C SER A 204 4.69 -1.68 -11.81
N ILE A 205 3.59 -1.87 -11.10
CA ILE A 205 2.25 -1.54 -11.59
C ILE A 205 2.08 -0.03 -11.75
N PHE A 206 2.51 0.75 -10.74
CA PHE A 206 2.31 2.21 -10.65
C PHE A 206 3.59 3.01 -10.94
N GLN A 207 4.55 2.46 -11.70
CA GLN A 207 5.88 3.04 -11.87
C GLN A 207 5.84 4.51 -12.31
N ALA A 208 5.13 4.82 -13.39
CA ALA A 208 5.09 6.17 -13.94
C ALA A 208 4.45 7.19 -12.98
N GLU A 209 3.44 6.76 -12.23
CA GLU A 209 2.75 7.61 -11.25
C GLU A 209 3.62 7.87 -10.03
N LEU A 210 4.28 6.84 -9.54
CA LEU A 210 5.20 6.96 -8.41
C LEU A 210 6.39 7.86 -8.76
N GLU A 211 6.99 7.73 -9.96
CA GLU A 211 8.04 8.60 -10.45
C GLU A 211 7.59 10.08 -10.46
N ASN A 212 6.39 10.36 -10.98
CA ASN A 212 5.83 11.71 -11.00
C ASN A 212 5.60 12.25 -9.58
N LEU A 213 5.05 11.41 -8.68
CA LEU A 213 4.83 11.80 -7.29
C LEU A 213 6.12 12.08 -6.54
N TYR A 214 7.19 11.30 -6.78
CA TYR A 214 8.50 11.56 -6.20
C TYR A 214 9.08 12.90 -6.68
N ILE A 215 8.99 13.20 -7.98
CA ILE A 215 9.44 14.48 -8.54
C ILE A 215 8.69 15.65 -7.89
N ARG A 216 7.36 15.56 -7.81
CA ARG A 216 6.53 16.61 -7.20
C ARG A 216 6.80 16.77 -5.70
N LYS A 217 7.00 15.67 -4.97
CA LYS A 217 7.35 15.70 -3.55
C LYS A 217 8.71 16.38 -3.32
N ASP A 218 9.70 16.12 -4.19
CA ASP A 218 11.02 16.73 -4.08
C ASP A 218 10.98 18.22 -4.43
N ALA A 219 10.11 18.64 -5.36
CA ALA A 219 9.85 20.06 -5.62
C ALA A 219 9.20 20.71 -4.38
N ALA A 220 8.12 20.14 -3.85
CA ALA A 220 7.45 20.64 -2.67
C ALA A 220 8.37 20.70 -1.43
N TYR A 221 9.31 19.78 -1.27
CA TYR A 221 10.34 19.86 -0.24
C TYR A 221 11.21 21.10 -0.37
N LYS A 222 11.62 21.43 -1.60
CA LYS A 222 12.41 22.66 -1.86
C LYS A 222 11.60 23.91 -1.54
N ASP A 223 10.33 23.94 -1.96
CA ASP A 223 9.43 25.07 -1.72
C ASP A 223 9.23 25.32 -0.20
N VAL A 224 8.99 24.27 0.59
CA VAL A 224 8.89 24.38 2.07
C VAL A 224 10.20 24.92 2.65
N THR A 225 11.34 24.39 2.20
CA THR A 225 12.64 24.77 2.73
C THR A 225 12.97 26.23 2.41
N GLU A 226 12.66 26.68 1.20
CA GLU A 226 12.87 28.06 0.76
C GLU A 226 11.92 29.02 1.48
N ALA A 227 10.64 28.69 1.55
CA ALA A 227 9.66 29.50 2.28
C ALA A 227 10.04 29.68 3.76
N ALA A 228 10.47 28.60 4.43
CA ALA A 228 10.88 28.67 5.83
C ALA A 228 12.16 29.55 6.00
N ARG A 229 13.11 29.46 5.09
CA ARG A 229 14.31 30.30 5.11
C ARG A 229 14.00 31.75 4.84
N THR A 230 13.18 32.05 3.83
CA THR A 230 12.74 33.42 3.52
C THR A 230 12.01 34.02 4.71
N ALA A 231 11.04 33.30 5.27
CA ALA A 231 10.31 33.74 6.44
C ALA A 231 11.23 34.03 7.64
N MET A 232 12.27 33.19 7.84
CA MET A 232 13.27 33.42 8.90
C MET A 232 14.08 34.69 8.64
N HIS A 233 14.56 34.91 7.41
CA HIS A 233 15.31 36.12 7.04
C HIS A 233 14.44 37.38 7.24
N ASP A 234 13.20 37.35 6.72
CA ASP A 234 12.26 38.45 6.87
C ASP A 234 11.97 38.77 8.36
N LEU A 235 11.89 37.76 9.21
CA LEU A 235 11.72 37.96 10.66
C LEU A 235 12.95 38.64 11.28
N VAL A 236 14.15 38.20 10.94
CA VAL A 236 15.39 38.79 11.43
C VAL A 236 15.55 40.25 10.96
N ASP A 237 15.30 40.51 9.66
CA ASP A 237 15.39 41.88 9.09
C ASP A 237 14.36 42.83 9.75
N ARG A 238 13.16 42.34 10.04
CA ARG A 238 12.13 43.13 10.80
C ARG A 238 12.57 43.43 12.24
N MET A 239 13.25 42.45 12.89
CA MET A 239 13.77 42.67 14.24
C MET A 239 14.85 43.77 14.25
N GLU A 240 15.65 43.90 13.17
CA GLU A 240 16.65 44.96 13.02
C GLU A 240 16.01 46.31 12.67
N SER A 241 14.85 46.33 11.97
CA SER A 241 14.20 47.54 11.47
C SER A 241 13.07 48.10 12.34
N VAL A 242 12.90 47.64 13.57
CA VAL A 242 11.85 48.11 14.52
C VAL A 242 10.40 47.78 14.04
N SER A 243 10.22 46.94 13.03
CA SER A 243 8.88 46.47 12.62
C SER A 243 8.51 45.25 13.48
N ASP A 244 7.27 45.22 13.98
CA ASP A 244 6.77 44.24 14.97
C ASP A 244 6.62 42.83 14.38
N PRO A 245 7.61 41.90 14.54
CA PRO A 245 7.40 40.48 14.21
C PRO A 245 6.48 39.81 15.23
N PRO A 246 5.91 38.62 14.94
CA PRO A 246 5.12 37.88 15.91
C PRO A 246 5.90 37.71 17.21
N ALA A 247 5.40 38.27 18.31
CA ALA A 247 6.11 38.41 19.58
C ALA A 247 6.68 37.06 20.13
N SER A 248 6.02 35.94 19.82
CA SER A 248 6.43 34.60 20.26
C SER A 248 7.70 34.10 19.56
N ILE A 249 7.86 34.34 18.26
CA ILE A 249 9.07 33.92 17.51
C ILE A 249 10.25 34.83 17.86
N GLN A 250 10.02 36.13 17.95
CA GLN A 250 11.03 37.11 18.30
C GLN A 250 11.69 36.78 19.64
N GLN A 251 10.89 36.51 20.67
CA GLN A 251 11.41 36.16 21.97
C GLN A 251 12.27 34.88 21.93
N LYS A 252 11.80 33.83 21.26
CA LYS A 252 12.53 32.56 21.12
C LYS A 252 13.86 32.73 20.38
N LEU A 253 13.90 33.60 19.35
CA LEU A 253 15.12 33.87 18.60
C LEU A 253 16.16 34.63 19.49
N LEU A 254 15.70 35.59 20.29
CA LEU A 254 16.57 36.31 21.22
C LEU A 254 17.14 35.40 22.32
N GLU A 255 16.29 34.54 22.88
CA GLU A 255 16.72 33.52 23.85
C GLU A 255 17.76 32.56 23.24
N LEU A 256 17.47 32.02 22.05
CA LEU A 256 18.44 31.15 21.34
C LEU A 256 19.75 31.86 21.03
N ALA A 257 19.70 33.09 20.55
CA ALA A 257 20.90 33.89 20.27
C ALA A 257 21.75 34.12 21.54
N THR A 258 21.12 34.39 22.67
CA THR A 258 21.79 34.55 23.97
C THR A 258 22.46 33.26 24.42
N GLU A 259 21.79 32.15 24.37
CA GLU A 259 22.33 30.85 24.74
C GLU A 259 23.47 30.40 23.81
N LEU A 260 23.34 30.64 22.49
CA LEU A 260 24.39 30.31 21.52
C LEU A 260 25.68 31.11 21.71
N ARG A 261 25.66 32.30 22.34
CA ARG A 261 26.85 33.08 22.67
C ARG A 261 27.71 32.36 23.71
N THR A 262 27.10 31.60 24.61
CA THR A 262 27.79 30.88 25.68
C THR A 262 28.37 29.54 25.21
N VAL A 263 27.96 29.02 24.05
CA VAL A 263 28.35 27.71 23.52
C VAL A 263 29.67 27.85 22.70
N GLY A 264 30.67 27.07 23.09
CA GLY A 264 31.89 26.89 22.31
C GLY A 264 31.70 25.85 21.20
N GLY A 265 32.47 25.96 20.12
CA GLY A 265 32.49 25.00 19.01
C GLY A 265 31.50 25.30 17.90
N LYS A 266 31.10 24.24 17.13
CA LYS A 266 30.21 24.37 15.98
C LYS A 266 28.76 24.59 16.43
N LYS A 267 28.15 25.69 15.95
CA LYS A 267 26.78 26.10 16.27
C LYS A 267 25.73 25.53 15.29
N GLN A 268 26.02 24.42 14.62
CA GLN A 268 25.07 23.72 13.75
C GLN A 268 24.20 22.80 14.59
N TYR A 269 22.92 22.66 14.23
CA TYR A 269 21.91 21.86 14.95
C TYR A 269 22.42 20.46 15.37
N GLY A 270 23.17 19.77 14.49
CA GLY A 270 23.70 18.44 14.78
C GLY A 270 24.61 18.38 16.01
N TYR A 271 25.34 19.45 16.31
CA TYR A 271 26.32 19.55 17.39
C TYR A 271 25.78 20.21 18.67
N LEU A 272 24.58 20.76 18.62
CA LEU A 272 23.95 21.40 19.78
C LEU A 272 23.55 20.35 20.83
N LYS A 273 23.55 20.74 22.10
CA LYS A 273 23.00 19.98 23.20
C LYS A 273 21.46 19.98 23.13
N LYS A 274 20.82 19.01 23.79
CA LYS A 274 19.37 18.81 23.72
C LYS A 274 18.54 20.08 24.01
N PRO A 275 18.80 20.88 25.07
CA PRO A 275 18.00 22.09 25.34
C PRO A 275 18.00 23.07 24.15
N LEU A 276 19.17 23.30 23.52
CA LEU A 276 19.26 24.17 22.36
C LEU A 276 18.58 23.60 21.12
N LYS A 277 18.63 22.27 20.95
CA LYS A 277 17.85 21.60 19.89
C LYS A 277 16.36 21.80 20.09
N ASP A 278 15.88 21.64 21.32
CA ASP A 278 14.47 21.83 21.65
C ASP A 278 14.02 23.29 21.38
N MET A 279 14.91 24.28 21.62
CA MET A 279 14.66 25.69 21.27
C MET A 279 14.55 25.89 19.75
N VAL A 280 15.52 25.35 18.98
CA VAL A 280 15.49 25.40 17.51
C VAL A 280 14.24 24.72 16.97
N ASP A 281 13.89 23.54 17.47
CA ASP A 281 12.71 22.80 17.08
C ASP A 281 11.43 23.61 17.35
N SER A 282 11.34 24.28 18.51
CA SER A 282 10.24 25.17 18.84
C SER A 282 10.11 26.38 17.91
N ILE A 283 11.23 26.93 17.42
CA ILE A 283 11.22 28.02 16.43
C ILE A 283 10.72 27.50 15.08
N VAL A 284 11.20 26.33 14.64
CA VAL A 284 10.73 25.70 13.39
C VAL A 284 9.23 25.40 13.43
N ASP A 285 8.70 24.99 14.59
CA ASP A 285 7.25 24.75 14.75
C ASP A 285 6.42 26.06 14.75
N GLU A 286 7.01 27.19 15.16
CA GLU A 286 6.35 28.49 14.97
C GLU A 286 6.41 28.96 13.51
N LEU A 287 7.53 28.72 12.80
CA LEU A 287 7.61 28.99 11.35
C LEU A 287 6.56 28.21 10.56
N GLU A 288 6.30 26.96 10.93
CA GLU A 288 5.25 26.14 10.30
C GLU A 288 3.87 26.79 10.33
N LYS A 289 3.58 27.62 11.37
CA LYS A 289 2.30 28.31 11.53
C LYS A 289 2.13 29.53 10.64
N LEU A 290 3.23 30.03 10.05
CA LEU A 290 3.16 31.14 9.12
C LEU A 290 2.42 30.71 7.85
N PRO A 291 1.46 31.53 7.33
CA PRO A 291 0.59 31.12 6.22
C PRO A 291 1.36 30.60 4.99
N GLU A 292 2.45 31.24 4.63
CA GLU A 292 3.31 30.88 3.50
C GLU A 292 3.99 29.52 3.70
N VAL A 293 4.52 29.24 4.90
CA VAL A 293 5.18 27.96 5.22
C VAL A 293 4.12 26.84 5.33
N ALA A 294 3.03 27.12 6.04
CA ALA A 294 1.93 26.18 6.24
C ALA A 294 1.33 25.71 4.91
N ALA A 295 1.16 26.62 3.93
CA ALA A 295 0.63 26.29 2.61
C ALA A 295 1.52 25.26 1.89
N TYR A 296 2.81 25.51 1.78
CA TYR A 296 3.76 24.59 1.14
C TYR A 296 3.89 23.26 1.91
N TYR A 297 3.91 23.32 3.23
CA TYR A 297 3.99 22.12 4.08
C TYR A 297 2.74 21.23 3.94
N SER A 298 1.56 21.85 3.79
CA SER A 298 0.32 21.12 3.49
C SER A 298 0.40 20.38 2.15
N VAL A 299 0.90 21.04 1.09
CA VAL A 299 1.10 20.41 -0.23
C VAL A 299 2.06 19.21 -0.11
N TRP A 300 3.19 19.38 0.56
CA TRP A 300 4.16 18.29 0.76
C TRP A 300 3.55 17.11 1.54
N ASN A 301 2.79 17.38 2.60
CA ASN A 301 2.08 16.35 3.36
C ASN A 301 1.07 15.61 2.49
N GLY A 302 0.27 16.31 1.68
CA GLY A 302 -0.69 15.70 0.76
C GLY A 302 -0.04 14.78 -0.27
N LEU A 303 1.11 15.17 -0.82
CA LEU A 303 1.89 14.29 -1.72
C LEU A 303 2.43 13.05 -1.01
N ARG A 304 2.87 13.18 0.25
CA ARG A 304 3.28 12.04 1.06
C ARG A 304 2.11 11.11 1.41
N ASP A 305 0.96 11.66 1.72
CA ASP A 305 -0.25 10.87 1.98
C ASP A 305 -0.64 10.05 0.75
N THR A 306 -0.59 10.67 -0.44
CA THR A 306 -0.82 9.99 -1.71
C THR A 306 0.19 8.86 -1.93
N LEU A 307 1.50 9.12 -1.73
CA LEU A 307 2.54 8.10 -1.85
C LEU A 307 2.34 6.94 -0.87
N GLU A 308 2.02 7.22 0.40
CA GLU A 308 1.78 6.16 1.39
C GLU A 308 0.51 5.35 1.07
N GLY A 309 -0.51 5.96 0.45
CA GLY A 309 -1.73 5.29 0.00
C GLY A 309 -1.49 4.12 -0.97
N TYR A 310 -0.44 4.19 -1.80
CA TYR A 310 -0.05 3.06 -2.66
C TYR A 310 0.43 1.83 -1.89
N TYR A 311 0.92 2.01 -0.66
CA TYR A 311 1.54 0.93 0.12
C TYR A 311 0.76 0.52 1.36
N LYS A 312 -0.08 1.42 1.90
CA LYS A 312 -0.78 1.23 3.17
C LYS A 312 -2.20 1.78 3.11
N ASN A 313 -3.14 1.03 3.64
CA ASN A 313 -4.54 1.44 3.77
C ASN A 313 -4.81 2.18 5.10
N ARG A 314 -3.83 2.89 5.63
CA ARG A 314 -3.99 3.64 6.89
C ARG A 314 -3.57 5.09 6.68
N PRO A 315 -4.34 6.07 7.20
CA PRO A 315 -3.96 7.46 7.13
C PRO A 315 -2.63 7.68 7.86
N ARG A 316 -1.77 8.52 7.28
CA ARG A 316 -0.52 8.93 7.90
C ARG A 316 -0.78 9.95 8.99
N GLN A 317 -0.08 9.83 10.11
CA GLN A 317 -0.02 10.90 11.10
C GLN A 317 0.92 12.00 10.62
N HIS A 318 0.43 13.24 10.54
CA HIS A 318 1.25 14.41 10.24
C HIS A 318 2.01 14.83 11.49
N ASN A 319 3.31 14.80 11.42
CA ASN A 319 4.17 15.30 12.49
C ASN A 319 4.48 16.79 12.24
N PRO A 320 4.79 17.57 13.30
CA PRO A 320 5.32 18.92 13.15
C PRO A 320 6.55 18.98 12.25
N LEU A 321 6.77 20.11 11.60
CA LEU A 321 7.88 20.33 10.68
C LEU A 321 9.25 20.05 11.34
N SER A 322 9.39 20.41 12.60
CA SER A 322 10.60 20.14 13.40
C SER A 322 10.91 18.66 13.55
N GLN A 323 9.89 17.78 13.55
CA GLN A 323 10.05 16.33 13.71
C GLN A 323 10.29 15.59 12.40
N GLN A 324 10.16 16.26 11.26
CA GLN A 324 10.42 15.67 9.96
C GLN A 324 11.92 15.64 9.67
N LYS A 325 12.48 14.45 9.54
CA LYS A 325 13.92 14.24 9.29
C LYS A 325 14.38 14.86 7.97
N GLU A 326 13.49 14.90 7.00
CA GLU A 326 13.74 15.47 5.67
C GLU A 326 14.06 16.96 5.75
N PHE A 327 13.42 17.70 6.64
CA PHE A 327 13.60 19.16 6.77
C PHE A 327 14.71 19.58 7.74
N ARG A 328 15.65 18.69 8.01
CA ARG A 328 16.80 19.02 8.88
C ARG A 328 17.59 20.26 8.42
N ALA A 329 17.56 20.56 7.13
CA ALA A 329 18.23 21.73 6.56
C ALA A 329 17.68 23.07 7.08
N ILE A 330 16.40 23.12 7.49
CA ILE A 330 15.76 24.33 8.06
C ILE A 330 16.32 24.65 9.44
N LYS A 331 16.85 23.66 10.15
CA LYS A 331 17.35 23.78 11.54
C LYS A 331 18.83 24.24 11.63
N ASN A 332 19.51 24.36 10.49
CA ASN A 332 20.91 24.77 10.42
C ASN A 332 21.06 26.23 10.01
#